data_a47cd011a7ceedb090380e7a4ca75967
#
_entry.id   a47cd011a7ceedb090380e7a4ca75967
#
_cell.length_a   1.000
_cell.length_b   1.000
_cell.length_c   1.000
_cell.angle_alpha   90.00
_cell.angle_beta   90.00
_cell.angle_gamma   90.00
#
_symmetry.space_group_name_H-M   'P 1'
#
loop_
_entity.id
_entity.type
_entity.pdbx_description
1 polymer ?
#
loop_
_entity_poly.entity_id
_entity_poly.type
_entity_poly.pdbx_seq_one_letter_code
_entity_poly.pdbx_strand_id
1 'polypeptide(L)'
;AELTGLLARSYNNQGNYNEAIEQLLSVKEECKEDALWFYRLGYAYYYLNQLDKAQKAFERSLELDPSDEDAKEYIENCKNGVLPHNPEMYEEEELDALEAHIDKFFGHSDHVFHEIASPDIHVDIFIVEPTAERNYYTLVTSGMGAHRMNVPKELAEYKLERAEIVVYLPADWNISDHEEKNYWPLRWLKILARLPLEEDSWLGWGHSVPNGKPFAENTQLSSVLLINPENVEEGAAVCQLPNGEEVNFYQMIPLYEEEVNFKIQNGAETLLGKMGEISAVVDIHRLNVCEGFGRPKE
;
A
#
# COMPACT_ATOMS: atom_id res chain seq x y z
N ALA A 1 -2.83 1.70 31.21
CA ALA A 1 -2.74 2.74 30.15
C ALA A 1 -2.32 2.16 28.81
N GLU A 2 -1.18 1.43 28.70
CA GLU A 2 -0.65 0.92 27.44
C GLU A 2 -1.62 -0.03 26.70
N LEU A 3 -2.10 -1.07 27.38
CA LEU A 3 -3.09 -2.02 26.82
C LEU A 3 -4.38 -1.32 26.39
N THR A 4 -4.86 -0.36 27.19
CA THR A 4 -6.06 0.42 26.86
C THR A 4 -5.82 1.30 25.63
N GLY A 5 -4.62 1.86 25.48
CA GLY A 5 -4.22 2.61 24.30
C GLY A 5 -4.18 1.75 23.04
N LEU A 6 -3.70 0.50 23.12
CA LEU A 6 -3.73 -0.45 22.00
C LEU A 6 -5.15 -0.89 21.65
N LEU A 7 -6.00 -1.11 22.64
CA LEU A 7 -7.41 -1.43 22.41
C LEU A 7 -8.15 -0.28 21.75
N ALA A 8 -7.93 0.96 22.20
CA ALA A 8 -8.52 2.15 21.59
C ALA A 8 -8.06 2.34 20.12
N ARG A 9 -6.79 2.03 19.82
CA ARG A 9 -6.28 1.99 18.45
C ARG A 9 -7.02 0.96 17.62
N SER A 10 -7.24 -0.24 18.15
CA SER A 10 -8.02 -1.29 17.46
C SER A 10 -9.43 -0.82 17.15
N TYR A 11 -10.10 -0.14 18.10
CA TYR A 11 -11.43 0.42 17.88
C TYR A 11 -11.42 1.52 16.80
N ASN A 12 -10.42 2.42 16.83
CA ASN A 12 -10.27 3.44 15.79
C ASN A 12 -10.12 2.83 14.40
N ASN A 13 -9.30 1.79 14.26
CA ASN A 13 -9.07 1.09 12.98
C ASN A 13 -10.32 0.35 12.47
N GLN A 14 -11.23 -0.03 13.36
CA GLN A 14 -12.51 -0.66 13.04
C GLN A 14 -13.65 0.35 12.81
N GLY A 15 -13.38 1.65 12.87
CA GLY A 15 -14.42 2.69 12.80
C GLY A 15 -15.30 2.81 14.05
N ASN A 16 -14.97 2.09 15.14
CA ASN A 16 -15.69 2.10 16.40
C ASN A 16 -15.22 3.28 17.30
N TYR A 17 -15.36 4.51 16.79
CA TYR A 17 -14.77 5.70 17.38
C TYR A 17 -15.34 6.05 18.76
N ASN A 18 -16.62 5.77 19.03
CA ASN A 18 -17.22 5.99 20.34
C ASN A 18 -16.58 5.10 21.41
N GLU A 19 -16.40 3.82 21.10
CA GLU A 19 -15.74 2.84 21.96
C GLU A 19 -14.26 3.21 22.18
N ALA A 20 -13.58 3.68 21.14
CA ALA A 20 -12.21 4.19 21.26
C ALA A 20 -12.12 5.36 22.25
N ILE A 21 -13.02 6.34 22.15
CA ILE A 21 -13.08 7.48 23.06
C ILE A 21 -13.35 7.02 24.49
N GLU A 22 -14.29 6.11 24.71
CA GLU A 22 -14.62 5.59 26.05
C GLU A 22 -13.39 4.93 26.69
N GLN A 23 -12.67 4.09 25.94
CA GLN A 23 -11.46 3.45 26.42
C GLN A 23 -10.35 4.46 26.73
N LEU A 24 -10.10 5.42 25.84
CA LEU A 24 -9.09 6.45 26.05
C LEU A 24 -9.41 7.30 27.30
N LEU A 25 -10.65 7.73 27.44
CA LEU A 25 -11.06 8.56 28.58
C LEU A 25 -10.99 7.82 29.91
N SER A 26 -11.11 6.49 29.92
CA SER A 26 -10.99 5.67 31.15
C SER A 26 -9.61 5.75 31.81
N VAL A 27 -8.56 6.06 31.01
CA VAL A 27 -7.15 6.16 31.47
C VAL A 27 -6.60 7.59 31.38
N LYS A 28 -7.45 8.57 31.21
CA LYS A 28 -7.07 9.98 30.99
C LYS A 28 -6.08 10.54 32.02
N GLU A 29 -6.27 10.20 33.29
CA GLU A 29 -5.41 10.72 34.36
C GLU A 29 -3.97 10.20 34.28
N GLU A 30 -3.79 9.00 33.72
CA GLU A 30 -2.49 8.35 33.56
C GLU A 30 -1.76 8.82 32.31
N CYS A 31 -2.48 9.38 31.31
CA CYS A 31 -1.97 9.71 29.98
C CYS A 31 -1.86 11.21 29.69
N LYS A 32 -1.79 12.07 30.74
CA LYS A 32 -1.74 13.56 30.60
C LYS A 32 -0.54 14.08 29.82
N GLU A 33 0.53 13.31 29.77
CA GLU A 33 1.79 13.65 29.07
C GLU A 33 2.11 12.64 27.94
N ASP A 34 1.09 11.96 27.43
CA ASP A 34 1.22 10.98 26.35
C ASP A 34 0.70 11.56 25.03
N ALA A 35 1.61 11.98 24.15
CA ALA A 35 1.27 12.55 22.84
C ALA A 35 0.39 11.61 22.01
N LEU A 36 0.74 10.32 21.98
CA LEU A 36 0.03 9.32 21.19
C LEU A 36 -1.40 9.07 21.70
N TRP A 37 -1.62 9.23 23.02
CA TRP A 37 -2.96 9.17 23.59
C TRP A 37 -3.84 10.33 23.08
N PHE A 38 -3.30 11.55 23.07
CA PHE A 38 -4.01 12.71 22.54
C PHE A 38 -4.25 12.59 21.03
N TYR A 39 -3.28 12.10 20.28
CA TYR A 39 -3.45 11.83 18.84
C TYR A 39 -4.62 10.88 18.59
N ARG A 40 -4.64 9.72 19.25
CA ARG A 40 -5.71 8.73 19.10
C ARG A 40 -7.09 9.27 19.49
N LEU A 41 -7.15 10.11 20.50
CA LEU A 41 -8.38 10.79 20.93
C LEU A 41 -8.83 11.82 19.89
N GLY A 42 -7.90 12.60 19.36
CA GLY A 42 -8.15 13.55 18.28
C GLY A 42 -8.69 12.87 17.03
N TYR A 43 -8.06 11.76 16.65
CA TYR A 43 -8.49 10.93 15.53
C TYR A 43 -9.94 10.45 15.67
N ALA A 44 -10.30 9.87 16.83
CA ALA A 44 -11.66 9.41 17.08
C ALA A 44 -12.68 10.57 17.05
N TYR A 45 -12.36 11.73 17.63
CA TYR A 45 -13.23 12.91 17.55
C TYR A 45 -13.37 13.43 16.13
N TYR A 46 -12.28 13.41 15.33
CA TYR A 46 -12.30 13.88 13.95
C TYR A 46 -13.28 13.05 13.12
N TYR A 47 -13.17 11.73 13.17
CA TYR A 47 -14.06 10.83 12.44
C TYR A 47 -15.52 10.82 12.93
N LEU A 48 -15.78 11.31 14.13
CA LEU A 48 -17.13 11.61 14.60
C LEU A 48 -17.61 13.04 14.24
N ASN A 49 -16.90 13.74 13.36
CA ASN A 49 -17.20 15.12 12.96
C ASN A 49 -17.21 16.13 14.12
N GLN A 50 -16.50 15.81 15.23
CA GLN A 50 -16.38 16.67 16.40
C GLN A 50 -15.11 17.53 16.29
N LEU A 51 -15.01 18.35 15.22
CA LEU A 51 -13.79 19.04 14.81
C LEU A 51 -13.17 19.90 15.91
N ASP A 52 -13.99 20.61 16.72
CA ASP A 52 -13.49 21.42 17.84
C ASP A 52 -12.77 20.61 18.92
N LYS A 53 -13.23 19.37 19.17
CA LYS A 53 -12.60 18.47 20.14
C LYS A 53 -11.38 17.80 19.54
N ALA A 54 -11.47 17.40 18.29
CA ALA A 54 -10.37 16.83 17.53
C ALA A 54 -9.19 17.80 17.48
N GLN A 55 -9.43 19.06 17.08
CA GLN A 55 -8.39 20.08 17.02
C GLN A 55 -7.67 20.23 18.36
N LYS A 56 -8.41 20.38 19.47
CA LYS A 56 -7.81 20.51 20.81
C LYS A 56 -6.96 19.32 21.21
N ALA A 57 -7.38 18.11 20.85
CA ALA A 57 -6.63 16.91 21.14
C ALA A 57 -5.35 16.83 20.30
N PHE A 58 -5.41 17.13 19.00
CA PHE A 58 -4.24 17.18 18.13
C PHE A 58 -3.28 18.32 18.52
N GLU A 59 -3.78 19.49 18.87
CA GLU A 59 -2.94 20.59 19.39
C GLU A 59 -2.16 20.16 20.64
N ARG A 60 -2.81 19.41 21.56
CA ARG A 60 -2.12 18.88 22.72
C ARG A 60 -1.14 17.76 22.38
N SER A 61 -1.45 16.91 21.41
CA SER A 61 -0.50 15.92 20.87
C SER A 61 0.75 16.62 20.35
N LEU A 62 0.58 17.64 19.53
CA LEU A 62 1.67 18.38 18.91
C LEU A 62 2.51 19.21 19.92
N GLU A 63 1.91 19.70 21.03
CA GLU A 63 2.65 20.29 22.12
C GLU A 63 3.61 19.31 22.79
N LEU A 64 3.21 18.05 22.89
CA LEU A 64 3.98 16.97 23.52
C LEU A 64 4.99 16.33 22.54
N ASP A 65 4.64 16.25 21.28
CA ASP A 65 5.52 15.81 20.18
C ASP A 65 5.45 16.78 18.98
N PRO A 66 6.31 17.80 18.94
CA PRO A 66 6.34 18.79 17.86
C PRO A 66 6.74 18.24 16.49
N SER A 67 7.21 17.01 16.40
CA SER A 67 7.63 16.36 15.16
C SER A 67 6.50 15.64 14.43
N ASP A 68 5.31 15.52 15.03
CA ASP A 68 4.14 14.84 14.46
C ASP A 68 3.52 15.68 13.33
N GLU A 69 3.89 15.35 12.08
CA GLU A 69 3.37 16.03 10.88
C GLU A 69 1.89 15.68 10.65
N ASP A 70 1.46 14.46 10.98
CA ASP A 70 0.07 14.04 10.82
C ASP A 70 -0.86 14.87 11.75
N ALA A 71 -0.43 15.11 12.98
CA ALA A 71 -1.19 15.98 13.89
C ALA A 71 -1.32 17.41 13.35
N LYS A 72 -0.30 17.95 12.66
CA LYS A 72 -0.35 19.27 12.03
C LYS A 72 -1.40 19.32 10.91
N GLU A 73 -1.41 18.30 10.07
CA GLU A 73 -2.37 18.17 8.98
C GLU A 73 -3.81 18.10 9.51
N TYR A 74 -4.07 17.26 10.51
CA TYR A 74 -5.39 17.15 11.12
C TYR A 74 -5.84 18.46 11.79
N ILE A 75 -4.92 19.22 12.40
CA ILE A 75 -5.24 20.55 12.94
C ILE A 75 -5.68 21.51 11.83
N GLU A 76 -4.99 21.49 10.68
CA GLU A 76 -5.36 22.33 9.54
C GLU A 76 -6.71 21.90 8.95
N ASN A 77 -6.94 20.61 8.79
CA ASN A 77 -8.23 20.07 8.36
C ASN A 77 -9.38 20.49 9.28
N CYS A 78 -9.18 20.39 10.60
CA CYS A 78 -10.18 20.86 11.58
C CYS A 78 -10.47 22.37 11.43
N LYS A 79 -9.43 23.20 11.28
CA LYS A 79 -9.57 24.66 11.11
C LYS A 79 -10.31 25.05 9.84
N ASN A 80 -10.08 24.30 8.77
CA ASN A 80 -10.69 24.54 7.47
C ASN A 80 -12.09 23.89 7.34
N GLY A 81 -12.56 23.18 8.39
CA GLY A 81 -13.85 22.50 8.37
C GLY A 81 -13.86 21.29 7.42
N VAL A 82 -12.69 20.74 7.11
CA VAL A 82 -12.58 19.53 6.30
C VAL A 82 -13.07 18.36 7.14
N LEU A 83 -14.14 17.73 6.68
CA LEU A 83 -14.72 16.56 7.35
C LEU A 83 -13.93 15.31 7.00
N PRO A 84 -13.85 14.33 7.92
CA PRO A 84 -13.23 13.07 7.62
C PRO A 84 -13.94 12.39 6.45
N HIS A 85 -13.15 11.83 5.58
CA HIS A 85 -13.62 10.86 4.61
C HIS A 85 -13.52 9.48 5.27
N ASN A 86 -14.58 8.70 5.25
CA ASN A 86 -14.45 7.29 5.54
C ASN A 86 -13.63 6.68 4.40
N PRO A 87 -12.53 5.98 4.69
CA PRO A 87 -11.77 5.35 3.63
C PRO A 87 -12.67 4.38 2.85
N GLU A 88 -12.46 4.30 1.54
CA GLU A 88 -13.06 3.25 0.75
C GLU A 88 -12.49 1.90 1.24
N MET A 89 -13.37 0.95 1.46
CA MET A 89 -13.04 -0.39 1.93
C MET A 89 -13.79 -1.43 1.12
N TYR A 90 -13.27 -2.63 1.03
CA TYR A 90 -14.04 -3.77 0.56
C TYR A 90 -15.23 -4.04 1.49
N GLU A 91 -16.34 -4.49 0.94
CA GLU A 91 -17.40 -5.09 1.73
C GLU A 91 -16.90 -6.40 2.37
N GLU A 92 -17.46 -6.81 3.49
CA GLU A 92 -17.02 -7.98 4.26
C GLU A 92 -16.92 -9.26 3.39
N GLU A 93 -17.95 -9.53 2.57
CA GLU A 93 -17.96 -10.69 1.67
C GLU A 93 -16.92 -10.59 0.53
N GLU A 94 -16.59 -9.37 0.08
CA GLU A 94 -15.55 -9.12 -0.92
C GLU A 94 -14.17 -9.36 -0.32
N LEU A 95 -13.95 -8.88 0.91
CA LEU A 95 -12.70 -9.07 1.64
C LEU A 95 -12.44 -10.56 1.91
N ASP A 96 -13.45 -11.30 2.37
CA ASP A 96 -13.36 -12.75 2.57
C ASP A 96 -12.94 -13.49 1.28
N ALA A 97 -13.53 -13.09 0.14
CA ALA A 97 -13.19 -13.67 -1.16
C ALA A 97 -11.75 -13.34 -1.58
N LEU A 98 -11.30 -12.10 -1.34
CA LEU A 98 -9.96 -11.65 -1.63
C LEU A 98 -8.93 -12.39 -0.77
N GLU A 99 -9.16 -12.50 0.54
CA GLU A 99 -8.29 -13.22 1.47
C GLU A 99 -8.19 -14.70 1.11
N ALA A 100 -9.31 -15.35 0.78
CA ALA A 100 -9.31 -16.73 0.33
C ALA A 100 -8.54 -16.92 -0.99
N HIS A 101 -8.59 -15.93 -1.90
CA HIS A 101 -7.80 -15.93 -3.12
C HIS A 101 -6.31 -15.78 -2.84
N ILE A 102 -5.93 -14.84 -1.95
CA ILE A 102 -4.53 -14.64 -1.53
C ILE A 102 -3.99 -15.93 -0.90
N ASP A 103 -4.71 -16.50 0.05
CA ASP A 103 -4.32 -17.73 0.75
C ASP A 103 -4.10 -18.89 -0.23
N LYS A 104 -4.99 -19.05 -1.19
CA LYS A 104 -4.94 -20.13 -2.18
C LYS A 104 -3.76 -20.01 -3.15
N PHE A 105 -3.51 -18.83 -3.70
CA PHE A 105 -2.60 -18.65 -4.82
C PHE A 105 -1.23 -18.08 -4.41
N PHE A 106 -1.20 -17.24 -3.40
CA PHE A 106 0.02 -16.58 -2.93
C PHE A 106 0.54 -17.16 -1.62
N GLY A 107 -0.32 -17.83 -0.85
CA GLY A 107 -0.02 -18.55 0.36
C GLY A 107 -0.57 -17.90 1.61
N HIS A 108 -0.61 -18.70 2.68
CA HIS A 108 -1.14 -18.26 3.96
C HIS A 108 -0.26 -17.19 4.59
N SER A 109 -0.88 -16.13 5.08
CA SER A 109 -0.21 -15.04 5.77
C SER A 109 -0.61 -15.02 7.24
N ASP A 110 0.37 -15.21 8.13
CA ASP A 110 0.21 -15.03 9.57
C ASP A 110 0.47 -13.58 10.00
N HIS A 111 0.99 -12.75 9.09
CA HIS A 111 1.41 -11.38 9.36
C HIS A 111 0.83 -10.41 8.36
N VAL A 112 0.11 -9.41 8.86
CA VAL A 112 -0.45 -8.31 8.07
C VAL A 112 0.17 -7.01 8.55
N PHE A 113 0.69 -6.24 7.62
CA PHE A 113 1.10 -4.87 7.89
C PHE A 113 -0.14 -3.98 7.77
N HIS A 114 -0.79 -3.72 8.91
CA HIS A 114 -1.98 -2.91 8.99
C HIS A 114 -1.67 -1.42 8.84
N GLU A 115 -2.46 -0.74 8.04
CA GLU A 115 -2.43 0.71 7.99
C GLU A 115 -3.04 1.32 9.26
N ILE A 116 -2.39 2.35 9.81
CA ILE A 116 -2.83 2.95 11.08
C ILE A 116 -3.83 4.07 10.84
N ALA A 117 -3.68 4.79 9.74
CA ALA A 117 -4.51 5.90 9.34
C ALA A 117 -4.72 5.84 7.83
N SER A 118 -5.97 5.89 7.39
CA SER A 118 -6.36 5.77 5.99
C SER A 118 -7.22 6.96 5.62
N PRO A 119 -6.63 7.98 4.98
CA PRO A 119 -7.39 9.20 4.65
C PRO A 119 -8.34 9.00 3.46
N ASP A 120 -8.10 8.01 2.62
CA ASP A 120 -8.74 7.80 1.32
C ASP A 120 -9.23 6.35 1.12
N ILE A 121 -8.29 5.42 0.93
CA ILE A 121 -8.51 3.98 0.90
C ILE A 121 -7.77 3.33 2.06
N HIS A 122 -8.30 2.24 2.61
CA HIS A 122 -7.58 1.46 3.62
C HIS A 122 -6.81 0.34 2.94
N VAL A 123 -5.48 0.39 3.03
CA VAL A 123 -4.60 -0.59 2.37
C VAL A 123 -3.75 -1.34 3.38
N ASP A 124 -4.08 -2.59 3.59
CA ASP A 124 -3.24 -3.54 4.32
C ASP A 124 -2.26 -4.25 3.37
N ILE A 125 -1.18 -4.79 3.91
CA ILE A 125 -0.24 -5.61 3.14
C ILE A 125 -0.08 -6.95 3.85
N PHE A 126 -0.53 -8.01 3.19
CA PHE A 126 -0.32 -9.38 3.61
C PHE A 126 1.13 -9.78 3.36
N ILE A 127 1.78 -10.35 4.37
CA ILE A 127 3.16 -10.82 4.30
C ILE A 127 3.16 -12.33 4.42
N VAL A 128 3.40 -13.00 3.30
CA VAL A 128 3.55 -14.46 3.25
C VAL A 128 5.02 -14.80 3.36
N GLU A 129 5.38 -15.55 4.38
CA GLU A 129 6.76 -15.92 4.66
C GLU A 129 7.32 -16.98 3.70
N PRO A 130 8.66 -17.02 3.52
CA PRO A 130 9.30 -18.03 2.73
C PRO A 130 9.05 -19.45 3.26
N THR A 131 8.90 -20.42 2.35
CA THR A 131 8.83 -21.85 2.66
C THR A 131 9.93 -22.62 1.92
N ALA A 132 10.04 -23.92 2.15
CA ALA A 132 11.00 -24.76 1.45
C ALA A 132 10.71 -24.85 -0.07
N GLU A 133 9.42 -24.81 -0.44
CA GLU A 133 8.96 -24.86 -1.83
C GLU A 133 8.99 -23.48 -2.49
N ARG A 134 8.84 -22.44 -1.68
CA ARG A 134 8.77 -21.03 -2.12
C ARG A 134 9.72 -20.20 -1.25
N ASN A 135 11.00 -20.18 -1.64
CA ASN A 135 12.08 -19.56 -0.89
C ASN A 135 12.13 -18.01 -1.12
N TYR A 136 11.01 -17.33 -0.93
CA TYR A 136 10.89 -15.88 -1.02
C TYR A 136 9.67 -15.39 -0.25
N TYR A 137 9.70 -14.13 0.22
CA TYR A 137 8.53 -13.43 0.73
C TYR A 137 7.59 -13.06 -0.41
N THR A 138 6.28 -13.18 -0.18
CA THR A 138 5.26 -12.58 -1.03
C THR A 138 4.53 -11.50 -0.25
N LEU A 139 4.53 -10.28 -0.75
CA LEU A 139 3.78 -9.17 -0.20
C LEU A 139 2.63 -8.86 -1.15
N VAL A 140 1.42 -8.78 -0.62
CA VAL A 140 0.19 -8.54 -1.40
C VAL A 140 -0.58 -7.41 -0.74
N THR A 141 -0.98 -6.40 -1.52
CA THR A 141 -1.91 -5.38 -1.03
C THR A 141 -3.32 -5.95 -0.88
N SER A 142 -4.06 -5.42 0.07
CA SER A 142 -5.50 -5.66 0.25
C SER A 142 -6.15 -4.32 0.59
N GLY A 143 -6.97 -3.82 -0.33
CA GLY A 143 -7.65 -2.53 -0.18
C GLY A 143 -7.51 -1.58 -1.36
N MET A 144 -6.51 -1.72 -2.22
CA MET A 144 -6.40 -0.92 -3.44
C MET A 144 -7.65 -1.07 -4.32
N GLY A 145 -8.10 -2.30 -4.49
CA GLY A 145 -9.26 -2.61 -5.33
C GLY A 145 -10.61 -2.31 -4.66
N ALA A 146 -10.66 -1.78 -3.44
CA ALA A 146 -11.88 -1.17 -2.91
C ALA A 146 -12.27 0.06 -3.73
N HIS A 147 -11.27 0.83 -4.18
CA HIS A 147 -11.45 1.92 -5.11
C HIS A 147 -11.60 1.41 -6.56
N ARG A 148 -12.56 1.99 -7.30
CA ARG A 148 -12.72 1.72 -8.73
C ARG A 148 -11.90 2.70 -9.54
N MET A 149 -10.87 2.20 -10.19
CA MET A 149 -9.99 2.97 -11.04
C MET A 149 -10.74 3.53 -12.27
N ASN A 150 -10.33 4.71 -12.74
CA ASN A 150 -10.89 5.37 -13.92
C ASN A 150 -10.32 4.75 -15.22
N VAL A 151 -10.84 3.58 -15.58
CA VAL A 151 -10.44 2.85 -16.79
C VAL A 151 -11.17 3.40 -18.01
N PRO A 152 -10.48 3.58 -19.17
CA PRO A 152 -11.12 3.98 -20.42
C PRO A 152 -12.27 3.05 -20.79
N LYS A 153 -13.40 3.64 -21.27
CA LYS A 153 -14.61 2.88 -21.59
C LYS A 153 -14.41 1.82 -22.67
N GLU A 154 -13.43 2.03 -23.55
CA GLU A 154 -13.03 1.10 -24.60
C GLU A 154 -12.46 -0.21 -24.06
N LEU A 155 -12.02 -0.20 -22.79
CA LEU A 155 -11.46 -1.36 -22.10
C LEU A 155 -12.43 -2.00 -21.10
N ALA A 156 -13.69 -1.55 -21.03
CA ALA A 156 -14.65 -2.02 -20.03
C ALA A 156 -14.93 -3.54 -20.11
N GLU A 157 -14.78 -4.16 -21.27
CA GLU A 157 -14.92 -5.62 -21.44
C GLU A 157 -13.87 -6.44 -20.68
N TYR A 158 -12.73 -5.82 -20.33
CA TYR A 158 -11.63 -6.47 -19.63
C TYR A 158 -11.73 -6.37 -18.11
N LYS A 159 -12.71 -5.65 -17.57
CA LYS A 159 -12.97 -5.50 -16.12
C LYS A 159 -11.72 -5.12 -15.33
N LEU A 160 -11.05 -4.05 -15.72
CA LEU A 160 -9.77 -3.61 -15.15
C LEU A 160 -9.93 -2.60 -14.01
N GLU A 161 -11.16 -2.33 -13.57
CA GLU A 161 -11.47 -1.25 -12.62
C GLU A 161 -10.95 -1.52 -11.20
N ARG A 162 -10.66 -2.77 -10.86
CA ARG A 162 -10.19 -3.13 -9.51
C ARG A 162 -8.91 -3.96 -9.60
N ALA A 163 -7.93 -3.63 -8.75
CA ALA A 163 -6.65 -4.33 -8.75
C ALA A 163 -6.01 -4.39 -7.36
N GLU A 164 -5.12 -5.37 -7.18
CA GLU A 164 -4.16 -5.47 -6.07
C GLU A 164 -2.74 -5.68 -6.63
N ILE A 165 -1.74 -5.30 -5.86
CA ILE A 165 -0.34 -5.38 -6.26
C ILE A 165 0.40 -6.43 -5.43
N VAL A 166 1.24 -7.21 -6.11
CA VAL A 166 2.08 -8.25 -5.52
C VAL A 166 3.55 -7.92 -5.76
N VAL A 167 4.41 -8.21 -4.78
CA VAL A 167 5.86 -8.20 -4.97
C VAL A 167 6.50 -9.38 -4.27
N TYR A 168 7.52 -9.97 -4.90
CA TYR A 168 8.29 -11.06 -4.32
C TYR A 168 9.68 -10.55 -3.90
N LEU A 169 10.06 -10.82 -2.65
CA LEU A 169 11.34 -10.40 -2.09
C LEU A 169 12.18 -11.64 -1.69
N PRO A 170 13.51 -11.58 -1.80
CA PRO A 170 14.38 -12.66 -1.36
C PRO A 170 14.09 -13.11 0.08
N ALA A 171 14.30 -14.39 0.39
CA ALA A 171 14.06 -14.94 1.72
C ALA A 171 14.95 -14.33 2.84
N ASP A 172 16.06 -13.73 2.46
CA ASP A 172 16.97 -13.01 3.35
C ASP A 172 16.69 -11.51 3.41
N TRP A 173 15.59 -11.03 2.79
CA TRP A 173 15.17 -9.64 2.88
C TRP A 173 14.78 -9.29 4.31
N ASN A 174 15.34 -8.19 4.84
CA ASN A 174 15.01 -7.77 6.20
C ASN A 174 13.69 -6.98 6.22
N ILE A 175 12.57 -7.70 6.23
CA ILE A 175 11.20 -7.14 6.15
C ILE A 175 10.84 -6.28 7.37
N SER A 176 11.52 -6.46 8.51
CA SER A 176 11.28 -5.72 9.74
C SER A 176 12.12 -4.43 9.85
N ASP A 177 13.01 -4.19 8.89
CA ASP A 177 13.84 -2.99 8.89
C ASP A 177 13.11 -1.82 8.24
N HIS A 178 13.00 -0.71 8.96
CA HIS A 178 12.37 0.51 8.48
C HIS A 178 13.33 1.45 7.73
N GLU A 179 14.62 1.08 7.60
CA GLU A 179 15.54 1.84 6.75
C GLU A 179 15.15 1.70 5.27
N GLU A 180 15.24 2.78 4.51
CA GLU A 180 14.79 2.86 3.12
C GLU A 180 15.35 1.74 2.24
N LYS A 181 16.58 1.30 2.48
CA LYS A 181 17.21 0.20 1.73
C LYS A 181 16.42 -1.12 1.76
N ASN A 182 15.59 -1.35 2.80
CA ASN A 182 14.75 -2.53 2.97
C ASN A 182 13.25 -2.18 2.92
N TYR A 183 12.86 -0.95 3.26
CA TYR A 183 11.47 -0.53 3.37
C TYR A 183 10.83 -0.11 2.04
N TRP A 184 11.61 0.27 1.03
CA TRP A 184 11.10 0.80 -0.24
C TRP A 184 10.05 -0.08 -0.94
N PRO A 185 10.08 -1.45 -0.90
CA PRO A 185 9.04 -2.23 -1.57
C PRO A 185 7.67 -2.05 -0.90
N LEU A 186 7.61 -2.05 0.44
CA LEU A 186 6.40 -1.77 1.22
C LEU A 186 5.86 -0.37 0.91
N ARG A 187 6.74 0.63 0.89
CA ARG A 187 6.37 2.00 0.54
C ARG A 187 5.81 2.09 -0.88
N TRP A 188 6.43 1.38 -1.84
CA TRP A 188 5.96 1.40 -3.23
C TRP A 188 4.64 0.67 -3.43
N LEU A 189 4.35 -0.39 -2.71
CA LEU A 189 3.02 -1.01 -2.71
C LEU A 189 1.95 0.00 -2.30
N LYS A 190 2.19 0.80 -1.24
CA LYS A 190 1.27 1.84 -0.79
C LYS A 190 1.11 2.99 -1.79
N ILE A 191 2.21 3.41 -2.42
CA ILE A 191 2.18 4.46 -3.47
C ILE A 191 1.36 3.97 -4.66
N LEU A 192 1.62 2.77 -5.16
CA LEU A 192 0.89 2.22 -6.30
C LEU A 192 -0.59 2.01 -6.00
N ALA A 193 -0.92 1.58 -4.77
CA ALA A 193 -2.31 1.40 -4.37
C ALA A 193 -3.12 2.70 -4.41
N ARG A 194 -2.50 3.85 -4.11
CA ARG A 194 -3.16 5.16 -4.09
C ARG A 194 -3.09 5.93 -5.40
N LEU A 195 -2.11 5.62 -6.24
CA LEU A 195 -1.88 6.36 -7.48
C LEU A 195 -3.14 6.49 -8.37
N PRO A 196 -3.99 5.46 -8.56
CA PRO A 196 -5.20 5.61 -9.35
C PRO A 196 -6.20 6.61 -8.77
N LEU A 197 -6.33 6.65 -7.44
CA LEU A 197 -7.22 7.59 -6.77
C LEU A 197 -6.67 9.02 -6.83
N GLU A 198 -5.37 9.20 -6.53
CA GLU A 198 -4.71 10.51 -6.51
C GLU A 198 -4.67 11.17 -7.88
N GLU A 199 -4.48 10.39 -8.95
CA GLU A 199 -4.30 10.87 -10.33
C GLU A 199 -5.56 10.67 -11.20
N ASP A 200 -6.70 10.25 -10.62
CA ASP A 200 -7.93 9.91 -11.34
C ASP A 200 -7.64 9.04 -12.58
N SER A 201 -6.90 7.97 -12.38
CA SER A 201 -6.32 7.15 -13.43
C SER A 201 -6.51 5.65 -13.18
N TRP A 202 -5.74 4.82 -13.84
CA TRP A 202 -5.77 3.37 -13.65
C TRP A 202 -4.39 2.74 -13.77
N LEU A 203 -4.21 1.59 -13.15
CA LEU A 203 -3.04 0.73 -13.29
C LEU A 203 -3.44 -0.61 -13.90
N GLY A 204 -2.60 -1.15 -14.75
CA GLY A 204 -2.82 -2.41 -15.43
C GLY A 204 -1.55 -3.03 -15.97
N TRP A 205 -1.68 -4.18 -16.60
CA TRP A 205 -0.56 -4.88 -17.21
C TRP A 205 0.21 -3.98 -18.19
N GLY A 206 1.52 -4.00 -18.10
CA GLY A 206 2.41 -3.22 -18.97
C GLY A 206 2.54 -1.76 -18.56
N HIS A 207 1.83 -1.26 -17.53
CA HIS A 207 2.04 0.08 -17.02
C HIS A 207 3.37 0.19 -16.27
N SER A 208 4.02 1.33 -16.40
CA SER A 208 5.26 1.63 -15.68
C SER A 208 5.16 2.96 -14.97
N VAL A 209 5.64 3.01 -13.74
CA VAL A 209 5.62 4.19 -12.89
C VAL A 209 7.05 4.54 -12.48
N PRO A 210 7.57 5.71 -12.89
CA PRO A 210 8.92 6.13 -12.52
C PRO A 210 8.96 6.77 -11.13
N ASN A 211 10.04 6.53 -10.39
CA ASN A 211 10.34 7.21 -9.13
C ASN A 211 11.14 8.51 -9.33
N GLY A 212 11.75 8.69 -10.50
CA GLY A 212 12.60 9.84 -10.80
C GLY A 212 14.00 9.80 -10.14
N LYS A 213 14.26 8.84 -9.26
CA LYS A 213 15.53 8.58 -8.60
C LYS A 213 15.58 7.12 -8.15
N PRO A 214 16.76 6.56 -7.81
CA PRO A 214 16.83 5.22 -7.24
C PRO A 214 15.91 5.03 -6.02
N PHE A 215 15.35 3.85 -5.85
CA PHE A 215 14.45 3.54 -4.72
C PHE A 215 15.14 3.68 -3.37
N ALA A 216 16.43 3.32 -3.31
CA ALA A 216 17.26 3.42 -2.13
C ALA A 216 18.75 3.56 -2.55
N GLU A 217 19.61 3.84 -1.58
CA GLU A 217 21.04 4.05 -1.82
C GLU A 217 21.79 2.78 -2.28
N ASN A 218 21.25 1.61 -1.99
CA ASN A 218 21.83 0.31 -2.31
C ASN A 218 21.39 -0.26 -3.67
N THR A 219 20.65 0.49 -4.47
CA THR A 219 20.19 0.05 -5.80
C THR A 219 20.14 1.20 -6.80
N GLN A 220 20.19 0.88 -8.09
CA GLN A 220 19.95 1.81 -9.19
C GLN A 220 18.57 1.62 -9.83
N LEU A 221 17.78 0.69 -9.32
CA LEU A 221 16.39 0.52 -9.73
C LEU A 221 15.59 1.74 -9.32
N SER A 222 14.79 2.31 -10.24
CA SER A 222 14.18 3.63 -10.09
C SER A 222 12.77 3.74 -10.66
N SER A 223 12.20 2.62 -11.07
CA SER A 223 10.85 2.56 -11.65
C SER A 223 10.26 1.19 -11.44
N VAL A 224 8.96 1.07 -11.65
CA VAL A 224 8.25 -0.22 -11.61
C VAL A 224 7.56 -0.50 -12.94
N LEU A 225 7.42 -1.77 -13.27
CA LEU A 225 6.56 -2.30 -14.34
C LEU A 225 5.55 -3.24 -13.70
N LEU A 226 4.29 -3.19 -14.11
CA LEU A 226 3.24 -4.10 -13.69
C LEU A 226 3.05 -5.19 -14.74
N ILE A 227 3.10 -6.44 -14.28
CA ILE A 227 2.87 -7.63 -15.12
C ILE A 227 1.88 -8.57 -14.42
N ASN A 228 1.44 -9.63 -15.10
CA ASN A 228 0.71 -10.69 -14.40
C ASN A 228 1.65 -11.41 -13.41
N PRO A 229 1.14 -11.87 -12.27
CA PRO A 229 1.95 -12.59 -11.29
C PRO A 229 2.61 -13.83 -11.92
N GLU A 230 3.92 -13.97 -11.72
CA GLU A 230 4.70 -15.14 -12.12
C GLU A 230 4.91 -16.11 -10.95
N ASN A 231 5.35 -17.34 -11.23
CA ASN A 231 5.59 -18.39 -10.23
C ASN A 231 4.37 -18.76 -9.39
N VAL A 232 3.17 -18.58 -9.92
CA VAL A 232 1.89 -18.92 -9.31
C VAL A 232 1.06 -19.80 -10.22
N GLU A 233 0.04 -20.46 -9.68
CA GLU A 233 -0.87 -21.31 -10.46
C GLU A 233 -1.76 -20.49 -11.39
N GLU A 234 -2.27 -21.13 -12.44
CA GLU A 234 -3.27 -20.54 -13.33
C GLU A 234 -4.49 -20.08 -12.53
N GLY A 235 -4.96 -18.85 -12.79
CA GLY A 235 -6.07 -18.23 -12.07
C GLY A 235 -5.64 -17.26 -10.97
N ALA A 236 -4.36 -17.20 -10.60
CA ALA A 236 -3.86 -16.26 -9.58
C ALA A 236 -4.01 -14.78 -9.99
N ALA A 237 -4.04 -14.50 -11.28
CA ALA A 237 -4.08 -13.11 -11.78
C ALA A 237 -5.44 -12.42 -11.60
N VAL A 238 -6.52 -13.14 -11.29
CA VAL A 238 -7.87 -12.58 -11.19
C VAL A 238 -8.65 -13.24 -10.05
N CYS A 239 -9.09 -12.45 -9.09
CA CYS A 239 -10.04 -12.85 -8.05
C CYS A 239 -11.46 -12.52 -8.50
N GLN A 240 -12.37 -13.50 -8.43
CA GLN A 240 -13.81 -13.30 -8.69
C GLN A 240 -14.50 -12.92 -7.38
N LEU A 241 -15.13 -11.76 -7.35
CA LEU A 241 -15.89 -11.30 -6.20
C LEU A 241 -17.32 -11.84 -6.19
N PRO A 242 -17.98 -11.94 -5.03
CA PRO A 242 -19.35 -12.45 -4.92
C PRO A 242 -20.39 -11.65 -5.74
N ASN A 243 -20.16 -10.36 -5.96
CA ASN A 243 -21.00 -9.47 -6.75
C ASN A 243 -20.80 -9.63 -8.28
N GLY A 244 -19.90 -10.52 -8.73
CA GLY A 244 -19.59 -10.77 -10.14
C GLY A 244 -18.52 -9.84 -10.73
N GLU A 245 -17.93 -8.99 -9.91
CA GLU A 245 -16.77 -8.17 -10.29
C GLU A 245 -15.47 -8.95 -10.17
N GLU A 246 -14.41 -8.36 -10.72
CA GLU A 246 -13.08 -8.96 -10.76
C GLU A 246 -12.06 -8.02 -10.12
N VAL A 247 -11.15 -8.58 -9.32
CA VAL A 247 -9.95 -7.89 -8.84
C VAL A 247 -8.75 -8.49 -9.55
N ASN A 248 -8.04 -7.66 -10.31
CA ASN A 248 -6.84 -8.06 -11.04
C ASN A 248 -5.62 -8.00 -10.13
N PHE A 249 -4.75 -8.99 -10.17
CA PHE A 249 -3.49 -8.99 -9.44
C PHE A 249 -2.35 -8.68 -10.40
N TYR A 250 -1.55 -7.67 -10.07
CA TYR A 250 -0.37 -7.31 -10.85
C TYR A 250 0.88 -7.42 -10.01
N GLN A 251 1.90 -8.06 -10.57
CA GLN A 251 3.21 -8.13 -9.96
C GLN A 251 4.01 -6.88 -10.28
N MET A 252 4.59 -6.28 -9.26
CA MET A 252 5.53 -5.16 -9.35
C MET A 252 6.94 -5.66 -9.67
N ILE A 253 7.46 -5.31 -10.83
CA ILE A 253 8.84 -5.58 -11.26
C ILE A 253 9.64 -4.28 -11.25
N PRO A 254 10.67 -4.16 -10.42
CA PRO A 254 11.54 -2.99 -10.40
C PRO A 254 12.40 -2.90 -11.66
N LEU A 255 12.50 -1.70 -12.24
CA LEU A 255 13.23 -1.41 -13.47
C LEU A 255 14.30 -0.35 -13.26
N TYR A 256 15.34 -0.41 -14.12
CA TYR A 256 16.26 0.69 -14.36
C TYR A 256 15.61 1.76 -15.26
N GLU A 257 16.10 2.99 -15.21
CA GLU A 257 15.61 4.10 -16.02
C GLU A 257 15.72 3.78 -17.53
N GLU A 258 16.83 3.21 -17.98
CA GLU A 258 17.01 2.85 -19.39
C GLU A 258 16.04 1.75 -19.86
N GLU A 259 15.62 0.86 -18.97
CA GLU A 259 14.63 -0.18 -19.26
C GLU A 259 13.24 0.43 -19.45
N VAL A 260 12.86 1.43 -18.63
CA VAL A 260 11.61 2.18 -18.82
C VAL A 260 11.66 2.94 -20.14
N ASN A 261 12.75 3.63 -20.44
CA ASN A 261 12.93 4.35 -21.70
C ASN A 261 12.83 3.41 -22.92
N PHE A 262 13.42 2.22 -22.80
CA PHE A 262 13.30 1.18 -23.83
C PHE A 262 11.84 0.71 -23.98
N LYS A 263 11.17 0.43 -22.86
CA LYS A 263 9.77 -0.01 -22.82
C LYS A 263 8.82 1.02 -23.46
N ILE A 264 9.01 2.30 -23.19
CA ILE A 264 8.18 3.37 -23.77
C ILE A 264 8.28 3.38 -25.30
N GLN A 265 9.46 3.09 -25.84
CA GLN A 265 9.69 3.11 -27.29
C GLN A 265 9.33 1.77 -27.98
N ASN A 266 9.44 0.65 -27.28
CA ASN A 266 9.37 -0.67 -27.92
C ASN A 266 8.23 -1.57 -27.37
N GLY A 267 7.55 -1.13 -26.32
CA GLY A 267 6.48 -1.89 -25.65
C GLY A 267 6.96 -2.79 -24.52
N ALA A 268 6.04 -3.12 -23.61
CA ALA A 268 6.32 -3.95 -22.44
C ALA A 268 6.73 -5.38 -22.81
N GLU A 269 6.02 -6.02 -23.76
CA GLU A 269 6.35 -7.36 -24.22
C GLU A 269 7.78 -7.46 -24.76
N THR A 270 8.21 -6.45 -25.52
CA THR A 270 9.57 -6.42 -26.09
C THR A 270 10.62 -6.28 -24.99
N LEU A 271 10.36 -5.46 -23.96
CA LEU A 271 11.23 -5.39 -22.79
C LEU A 271 11.29 -6.72 -22.05
N LEU A 272 10.14 -7.32 -21.73
CA LEU A 272 10.07 -8.61 -21.04
C LEU A 272 10.81 -9.71 -21.84
N GLY A 273 10.64 -9.77 -23.14
CA GLY A 273 11.40 -10.68 -24.01
C GLY A 273 12.91 -10.45 -23.94
N LYS A 274 13.35 -9.18 -23.78
CA LYS A 274 14.77 -8.83 -23.60
C LYS A 274 15.28 -9.14 -22.19
N MET A 275 14.43 -9.04 -21.18
CA MET A 275 14.73 -9.44 -19.81
C MET A 275 14.89 -10.95 -19.68
N GLY A 276 14.24 -11.74 -20.55
CA GLY A 276 14.36 -13.21 -20.56
C GLY A 276 13.84 -13.84 -19.26
N GLU A 277 14.57 -14.83 -18.75
CA GLU A 277 14.26 -15.47 -17.47
C GLU A 277 14.74 -14.63 -16.28
N ILE A 278 14.34 -13.35 -16.21
CA ILE A 278 14.57 -12.55 -15.00
C ILE A 278 13.73 -13.16 -13.89
N SER A 279 14.39 -13.36 -12.74
CA SER A 279 13.70 -13.82 -11.55
C SER A 279 12.51 -12.94 -11.24
N ALA A 280 11.35 -13.55 -11.04
CA ALA A 280 10.16 -12.84 -10.54
C ALA A 280 10.42 -12.22 -9.15
N VAL A 281 11.40 -12.76 -8.40
CA VAL A 281 11.84 -12.24 -7.11
C VAL A 281 12.79 -11.06 -7.33
N VAL A 282 12.57 -9.98 -6.59
CA VAL A 282 13.38 -8.76 -6.66
C VAL A 282 14.86 -9.07 -6.43
N ASP A 283 15.69 -8.70 -7.40
CA ASP A 283 17.15 -8.66 -7.28
C ASP A 283 17.61 -7.21 -7.50
N ILE A 284 18.02 -6.56 -6.43
CA ILE A 284 18.46 -5.15 -6.45
C ILE A 284 19.80 -4.94 -7.15
N HIS A 285 20.51 -6.02 -7.46
CA HIS A 285 21.82 -6.02 -8.12
C HIS A 285 21.78 -6.68 -9.51
N ARG A 286 20.60 -7.03 -10.03
CA ARG A 286 20.47 -7.61 -11.36
C ARG A 286 21.08 -6.71 -12.44
N LEU A 287 21.45 -7.30 -13.55
CA LEU A 287 21.99 -6.54 -14.68
C LEU A 287 20.89 -5.67 -15.33
N ASN A 288 21.27 -4.48 -15.75
CA ASN A 288 20.45 -3.62 -16.58
C ASN A 288 20.49 -4.14 -18.03
N VAL A 289 19.39 -4.71 -18.52
CA VAL A 289 19.33 -5.32 -19.87
C VAL A 289 19.28 -4.27 -20.99
N CYS A 290 19.13 -3.00 -20.64
CA CYS A 290 19.08 -1.85 -21.56
C CYS A 290 20.19 -0.83 -21.30
N GLU A 291 21.29 -1.22 -20.65
CA GLU A 291 22.37 -0.32 -20.29
C GLU A 291 22.83 0.53 -21.49
N GLY A 292 22.88 1.84 -21.29
CA GLY A 292 23.24 2.82 -22.31
C GLY A 292 22.14 3.18 -23.30
N PHE A 293 20.93 2.59 -23.20
CA PHE A 293 19.81 2.97 -24.04
C PHE A 293 19.33 4.40 -23.72
N GLY A 294 19.20 5.23 -24.76
CA GLY A 294 18.72 6.60 -24.62
C GLY A 294 19.77 7.61 -24.10
N ARG A 295 20.97 7.17 -23.76
CA ARG A 295 22.07 8.12 -23.44
C ARG A 295 22.54 8.82 -24.70
N PRO A 296 22.81 10.16 -24.68
CA PRO A 296 23.48 10.82 -25.79
C PRO A 296 24.82 10.11 -26.05
N LYS A 297 25.13 9.85 -27.32
CA LYS A 297 26.49 9.41 -27.68
C LYS A 297 27.43 10.58 -27.39
N GLU A 298 28.37 10.40 -26.48
CA GLU A 298 29.48 11.34 -26.27
C GLU A 298 30.31 11.56 -27.54
#